data_cd5e0f624a1a6eeeed90622c3c125f9d
#
_entry.id   cd5e0f624a1a6eeeed90622c3c125f9d
#
_cell.length_a   1.000
_cell.length_b   1.000
_cell.length_c   1.000
_cell.angle_alpha   90.00
_cell.angle_beta   90.00
_cell.angle_gamma   90.00
#
_symmetry.space_group_name_H-M   'P 1'
#
loop_
_entity.id
_entity.type
_entity.pdbx_description
1 polymer ?
#
loop_
_entity_poly.entity_id
_entity_poly.type
_entity_poly.pdbx_seq_one_letter_code
_entity_poly.pdbx_strand_id
1 'polypeptide(L)'
;GKTLDEKIYKLVEKFFQLGFESERFDRVQNYTKQIAIIPTSAKTSDGIPELLMVLVGLAQKFLEKELQIEVDKPGKGTILEVKDEKGIGKTLDVILYDGKIKEGDKIITTVINEVIETKIRGLFKLEGKKFVQVKEVKAASAVKIFAPGLENAIAGMPLRVANENIEKLKKEIQAEIQEVLIETDRSGIIIKAESLGSLEALIFLLKEANIKIKRASIGEINKKDIIDALSDKNELNHLVLGFNVNNINSLLKATLCNFVFHIVILNSK
;
A
#
# COMPACT_ATOMS: atom_id res chain seq x y z
N GLY A 1 -1.19 -4.81 32.99
CA GLY A 1 -2.15 -4.80 34.06
C GLY A 1 -3.60 -4.97 33.60
N LYS A 2 -4.54 -4.84 34.52
CA LYS A 2 -5.98 -5.06 34.29
C LYS A 2 -6.53 -4.34 33.04
N THR A 3 -6.10 -3.13 32.77
CA THR A 3 -6.54 -2.33 31.60
C THR A 3 -6.09 -2.89 30.23
N LEU A 4 -4.96 -3.58 30.16
CA LEU A 4 -4.50 -4.19 28.90
C LEU A 4 -5.32 -5.46 28.61
N ASP A 5 -5.49 -6.31 29.60
CA ASP A 5 -6.27 -7.55 29.44
C ASP A 5 -7.73 -7.22 29.08
N GLU A 6 -8.34 -6.21 29.70
CA GLU A 6 -9.69 -5.75 29.34
C GLU A 6 -9.79 -5.29 27.87
N LYS A 7 -8.75 -4.60 27.35
CA LYS A 7 -8.72 -4.20 25.95
C LYS A 7 -8.57 -5.40 25.01
N ILE A 8 -7.73 -6.36 25.38
CA ILE A 8 -7.56 -7.60 24.60
C ILE A 8 -8.87 -8.36 24.53
N TYR A 9 -9.57 -8.55 25.67
CA TYR A 9 -10.84 -9.27 25.66
C TYR A 9 -11.93 -8.56 24.86
N LYS A 10 -11.95 -7.22 24.82
CA LYS A 10 -12.84 -6.47 23.93
C LYS A 10 -12.53 -6.71 22.44
N LEU A 11 -11.24 -6.89 22.10
CA LEU A 11 -10.84 -7.26 20.74
C LEU A 11 -11.25 -8.70 20.41
N VAL A 12 -11.02 -9.64 21.32
CA VAL A 12 -11.44 -11.03 21.17
C VAL A 12 -12.95 -11.12 20.93
N GLU A 13 -13.75 -10.39 21.72
CA GLU A 13 -15.20 -10.32 21.53
C GLU A 13 -15.58 -9.77 20.15
N LYS A 14 -14.91 -8.70 19.69
CA LYS A 14 -15.15 -8.14 18.35
C LYS A 14 -14.78 -9.11 17.23
N PHE A 15 -13.64 -9.79 17.32
CA PHE A 15 -13.27 -10.82 16.36
C PHE A 15 -14.27 -11.97 16.34
N PHE A 16 -14.75 -12.38 17.51
CA PHE A 16 -15.77 -13.42 17.61
C PHE A 16 -17.10 -13.01 16.94
N GLN A 17 -17.53 -11.75 17.12
CA GLN A 17 -18.71 -11.20 16.43
C GLN A 17 -18.56 -11.20 14.90
N LEU A 18 -17.32 -11.08 14.40
CA LEU A 18 -16.99 -11.15 12.98
C LEU A 18 -16.77 -12.60 12.48
N GLY A 19 -16.95 -13.60 13.33
CA GLY A 19 -16.79 -15.02 12.97
C GLY A 19 -15.35 -15.54 13.07
N PHE A 20 -14.43 -14.79 13.70
CA PHE A 20 -13.05 -15.21 13.89
C PHE A 20 -12.78 -15.60 15.34
N GLU A 21 -12.20 -16.78 15.54
CA GLU A 21 -11.62 -17.13 16.83
C GLU A 21 -10.29 -16.39 17.02
N SER A 22 -10.10 -15.76 18.17
CA SER A 22 -8.86 -15.08 18.50
C SER A 22 -8.54 -15.20 19.98
N GLU A 23 -7.26 -15.15 20.32
CA GLU A 23 -6.81 -15.20 21.71
C GLU A 23 -5.44 -14.48 21.84
N ARG A 24 -5.05 -14.14 23.06
CA ARG A 24 -3.71 -13.63 23.31
C ARG A 24 -2.66 -14.68 22.93
N PHE A 25 -1.58 -14.27 22.29
CA PHE A 25 -0.56 -15.14 21.65
C PHE A 25 -0.05 -16.29 22.56
N ASP A 26 0.07 -16.04 23.86
CA ASP A 26 0.55 -17.02 24.85
C ASP A 26 -0.53 -18.04 25.28
N ARG A 27 -1.76 -17.85 24.86
CA ARG A 27 -2.90 -18.73 25.15
C ARG A 27 -3.50 -19.37 23.90
N VAL A 28 -3.01 -19.01 22.72
CA VAL A 28 -3.43 -19.63 21.46
C VAL A 28 -3.10 -21.12 21.48
N GLN A 29 -4.10 -21.96 21.31
CA GLN A 29 -3.94 -23.41 21.26
C GLN A 29 -3.71 -23.93 19.85
N ASN A 30 -4.32 -23.27 18.87
CA ASN A 30 -4.24 -23.67 17.46
C ASN A 30 -4.12 -22.47 16.55
N TYR A 31 -2.92 -22.18 16.09
CA TYR A 31 -2.61 -21.09 15.17
C TYR A 31 -3.21 -21.24 13.74
N THR A 32 -3.78 -22.42 13.40
CA THR A 32 -4.50 -22.58 12.12
C THR A 32 -5.94 -22.11 12.20
N LYS A 33 -6.49 -22.00 13.40
CA LYS A 33 -7.90 -21.63 13.63
C LYS A 33 -8.05 -20.33 14.38
N GLN A 34 -7.09 -19.99 15.24
CA GLN A 34 -7.16 -18.84 16.13
C GLN A 34 -6.18 -17.76 15.70
N ILE A 35 -6.65 -16.53 15.66
CA ILE A 35 -5.81 -15.34 15.41
C ILE A 35 -5.08 -14.98 16.71
N ALA A 36 -3.77 -14.91 16.67
CA ALA A 36 -2.95 -14.48 17.80
C ALA A 36 -2.97 -12.96 17.96
N ILE A 37 -3.38 -12.48 19.13
CA ILE A 37 -3.30 -11.06 19.49
C ILE A 37 -2.04 -10.83 20.30
N ILE A 38 -1.13 -10.01 19.79
CA ILE A 38 0.15 -9.69 20.43
C ILE A 38 0.17 -8.20 20.78
N PRO A 39 0.04 -7.84 22.06
CA PRO A 39 0.14 -6.44 22.46
C PRO A 39 1.60 -5.98 22.35
N THR A 40 1.82 -4.85 21.67
CA THR A 40 3.16 -4.28 21.46
C THR A 40 3.20 -2.80 21.81
N SER A 41 4.37 -2.32 22.18
CA SER A 41 4.66 -0.92 22.42
C SER A 41 5.90 -0.49 21.64
N ALA A 42 5.73 0.36 20.63
CA ALA A 42 6.85 0.91 19.89
C ALA A 42 7.76 1.82 20.74
N LYS A 43 7.21 2.40 21.82
CA LYS A 43 7.95 3.29 22.72
C LYS A 43 8.89 2.55 23.67
N THR A 44 8.43 1.42 24.22
CA THR A 44 9.18 0.62 25.22
C THR A 44 9.79 -0.64 24.61
N SER A 45 9.42 -1.00 23.39
CA SER A 45 9.76 -2.26 22.71
C SER A 45 9.16 -3.50 23.36
N ASP A 46 8.25 -3.35 24.34
CA ASP A 46 7.53 -4.48 24.92
C ASP A 46 6.70 -5.20 23.84
N GLY A 47 6.68 -6.52 23.86
CA GLY A 47 5.94 -7.37 22.93
C GLY A 47 6.53 -7.49 21.52
N ILE A 48 7.60 -6.73 21.19
CA ILE A 48 8.26 -6.85 19.89
C ILE A 48 8.99 -8.18 19.71
N PRO A 49 9.75 -8.70 20.69
CA PRO A 49 10.34 -10.03 20.61
C PRO A 49 9.30 -11.12 20.39
N GLU A 50 8.18 -11.07 21.11
CA GLU A 50 7.06 -12.01 20.98
C GLU A 50 6.41 -11.95 19.61
N LEU A 51 6.19 -10.74 19.09
CA LEU A 51 5.69 -10.54 17.74
C LEU A 51 6.61 -11.20 16.70
N LEU A 52 7.91 -10.93 16.78
CA LEU A 52 8.89 -11.53 15.86
C LEU A 52 8.93 -13.06 15.99
N MET A 53 8.90 -13.59 17.22
CA MET A 53 8.88 -15.01 17.45
C MET A 53 7.66 -15.70 16.81
N VAL A 54 6.46 -15.13 17.00
CA VAL A 54 5.23 -15.68 16.43
C VAL A 54 5.25 -15.57 14.90
N LEU A 55 5.65 -14.43 14.34
CA LEU A 55 5.77 -14.23 12.90
C LEU A 55 6.72 -15.23 12.26
N VAL A 56 7.92 -15.38 12.81
CA VAL A 56 8.92 -16.32 12.28
C VAL A 56 8.43 -17.77 12.41
N GLY A 57 7.82 -18.13 13.54
CA GLY A 57 7.28 -19.48 13.75
C GLY A 57 6.14 -19.81 12.78
N LEU A 58 5.24 -18.87 12.54
CA LEU A 58 4.14 -19.04 11.56
C LEU A 58 4.69 -19.10 10.12
N ALA A 59 5.63 -18.22 9.78
CA ALA A 59 6.26 -18.22 8.46
C ALA A 59 6.95 -19.56 8.18
N GLN A 60 7.76 -20.05 9.09
CA GLN A 60 8.43 -21.34 8.94
C GLN A 60 7.47 -22.51 8.81
N LYS A 61 6.36 -22.50 9.59
CA LYS A 61 5.42 -23.60 9.60
C LYS A 61 4.49 -23.65 8.39
N PHE A 62 4.03 -22.50 7.91
CA PHE A 62 2.96 -22.41 6.93
C PHE A 62 3.40 -21.92 5.55
N LEU A 63 4.51 -21.17 5.48
CA LEU A 63 4.97 -20.54 4.25
C LEU A 63 6.30 -21.11 3.73
N GLU A 64 6.78 -22.23 4.26
CA GLU A 64 8.07 -22.81 3.88
C GLU A 64 8.24 -23.01 2.37
N LYS A 65 7.18 -23.43 1.68
CA LYS A 65 7.19 -23.61 0.23
C LYS A 65 7.04 -22.30 -0.56
N GLU A 66 6.34 -21.32 0.00
CA GLU A 66 6.06 -20.03 -0.66
C GLU A 66 7.19 -19.02 -0.42
N LEU A 67 7.93 -19.18 0.66
CA LEU A 67 9.08 -18.33 1.02
C LEU A 67 10.42 -18.79 0.41
N GLN A 68 10.39 -19.67 -0.58
CA GLN A 68 11.61 -20.02 -1.32
C GLN A 68 12.08 -18.82 -2.13
N ILE A 69 13.15 -18.19 -1.67
CA ILE A 69 13.78 -17.03 -2.32
C ILE A 69 14.74 -17.55 -3.39
N GLU A 70 14.50 -17.19 -4.63
CA GLU A 70 15.43 -17.49 -5.73
C GLU A 70 16.34 -16.29 -6.01
N VAL A 71 17.40 -16.18 -5.22
CA VAL A 71 18.31 -15.01 -5.21
C VAL A 71 18.97 -14.69 -6.56
N ASP A 72 18.97 -15.60 -7.52
CA ASP A 72 19.58 -15.39 -8.83
C ASP A 72 18.62 -14.94 -9.92
N LYS A 73 17.32 -14.91 -9.64
CA LYS A 73 16.30 -14.39 -10.55
C LYS A 73 16.24 -12.85 -10.55
N PRO A 74 15.57 -12.25 -11.56
CA PRO A 74 15.24 -10.84 -11.55
C PRO A 74 14.45 -10.45 -10.32
N GLY A 75 14.81 -9.31 -9.72
CA GLY A 75 14.25 -8.87 -8.46
C GLY A 75 12.76 -8.55 -8.52
N LYS A 76 12.05 -8.93 -7.45
CA LYS A 76 10.66 -8.55 -7.19
C LYS A 76 10.56 -7.84 -5.86
N GLY A 77 9.86 -6.73 -5.85
CA GLY A 77 9.68 -5.92 -4.65
C GLY A 77 8.35 -5.17 -4.64
N THR A 78 8.09 -4.52 -3.51
CA THR A 78 6.95 -3.63 -3.34
C THR A 78 7.44 -2.29 -2.80
N ILE A 79 6.92 -1.20 -3.35
CA ILE A 79 7.23 0.16 -2.91
C ILE A 79 6.53 0.39 -1.56
N LEU A 80 7.31 0.69 -0.53
CA LEU A 80 6.77 1.04 0.79
C LEU A 80 6.46 2.53 0.88
N GLU A 81 7.36 3.34 0.37
CA GLU A 81 7.28 4.80 0.50
C GLU A 81 7.99 5.48 -0.67
N VAL A 82 7.48 6.65 -1.03
CA VAL A 82 8.09 7.55 -2.02
C VAL A 82 8.55 8.80 -1.31
N LYS A 83 9.83 9.11 -1.35
CA LYS A 83 10.44 10.24 -0.65
C LYS A 83 11.06 11.23 -1.63
N ASP A 84 11.04 12.51 -1.22
CA ASP A 84 11.79 13.56 -1.90
C ASP A 84 13.08 13.83 -1.11
N GLU A 85 14.21 13.42 -1.67
CA GLU A 85 15.51 13.56 -1.01
C GLU A 85 16.28 14.74 -1.58
N LYS A 86 16.73 15.65 -0.71
CA LYS A 86 17.50 16.83 -1.10
C LYS A 86 18.74 16.43 -1.91
N GLY A 87 18.86 16.94 -3.12
CA GLY A 87 20.03 16.71 -4.01
C GLY A 87 19.99 15.41 -4.83
N ILE A 88 19.02 14.52 -4.56
CA ILE A 88 18.86 13.26 -5.31
C ILE A 88 17.54 13.26 -6.09
N GLY A 89 16.49 13.90 -5.53
CA GLY A 89 15.14 13.88 -6.08
C GLY A 89 14.27 12.77 -5.50
N LYS A 90 13.28 12.31 -6.26
CA LYS A 90 12.38 11.25 -5.80
C LYS A 90 13.10 9.91 -5.71
N THR A 91 12.95 9.27 -4.55
CA THR A 91 13.47 7.94 -4.24
C THR A 91 12.35 7.01 -3.82
N LEU A 92 12.51 5.72 -4.09
CA LEU A 92 11.60 4.67 -3.65
C LEU A 92 12.25 3.88 -2.52
N ASP A 93 11.60 3.78 -1.38
CA ASP A 93 11.92 2.78 -0.37
C ASP A 93 11.15 1.50 -0.70
N VAL A 94 11.85 0.40 -0.96
CA VAL A 94 11.30 -0.84 -1.50
C VAL A 94 11.71 -2.02 -0.62
N ILE A 95 10.79 -2.94 -0.37
CA ILE A 95 11.12 -4.28 0.13
C ILE A 95 11.33 -5.19 -1.07
N LEU A 96 12.57 -5.63 -1.25
CA LEU A 96 12.92 -6.67 -2.22
C LEU A 96 12.70 -8.03 -1.56
N TYR A 97 11.67 -8.75 -1.98
CA TYR A 97 11.28 -10.01 -1.35
C TYR A 97 11.71 -11.25 -2.14
N ASP A 98 12.05 -11.11 -3.44
CA ASP A 98 12.57 -12.20 -4.27
C ASP A 98 13.61 -11.70 -5.26
N GLY A 99 14.54 -12.55 -5.67
CA GLY A 99 15.55 -12.27 -6.68
C GLY A 99 16.66 -11.31 -6.24
N LYS A 100 17.21 -10.59 -7.20
CA LYS A 100 18.26 -9.57 -7.02
C LYS A 100 18.03 -8.35 -7.88
N ILE A 101 18.60 -7.24 -7.46
CA ILE A 101 18.56 -5.95 -8.14
C ILE A 101 19.93 -5.31 -8.18
N LYS A 102 20.29 -4.70 -9.31
CA LYS A 102 21.58 -4.03 -9.53
C LYS A 102 21.40 -2.58 -9.93
N GLU A 103 22.40 -1.77 -9.63
CA GLU A 103 22.53 -0.46 -10.24
C GLU A 103 22.66 -0.62 -11.76
N GLY A 104 21.86 0.16 -12.51
CA GLY A 104 21.80 0.06 -13.96
C GLY A 104 20.75 -0.90 -14.50
N ASP A 105 20.09 -1.72 -13.67
CA ASP A 105 18.97 -2.55 -14.10
C ASP A 105 17.79 -1.67 -14.54
N LYS A 106 17.04 -2.19 -15.50
CA LYS A 106 15.73 -1.64 -15.86
C LYS A 106 14.68 -2.19 -14.91
N ILE A 107 13.87 -1.33 -14.38
CA ILE A 107 12.74 -1.69 -13.50
C ILE A 107 11.42 -1.26 -14.13
N ILE A 108 10.40 -2.03 -13.85
CA ILE A 108 9.03 -1.76 -14.24
C ILE A 108 8.22 -1.55 -12.95
N THR A 109 7.51 -0.46 -12.88
CA THR A 109 6.60 -0.12 -11.78
C THR A 109 5.47 0.76 -12.27
N THR A 110 4.56 1.11 -11.38
CA THR A 110 3.42 1.95 -11.71
C THR A 110 3.60 3.36 -11.14
N VAL A 111 3.37 4.32 -11.98
CA VAL A 111 3.10 5.71 -11.64
C VAL A 111 1.60 5.98 -11.81
N ILE A 112 1.11 7.17 -11.50
CA ILE A 112 -0.32 7.49 -11.59
C ILE A 112 -0.87 7.09 -12.98
N ASN A 113 -1.73 6.06 -13.00
CA ASN A 113 -2.44 5.52 -14.17
C ASN A 113 -1.56 4.95 -15.30
N GLU A 114 -0.28 4.72 -15.09
CA GLU A 114 0.63 4.24 -16.13
C GLU A 114 1.69 3.27 -15.55
N VAL A 115 1.99 2.23 -16.32
CA VAL A 115 3.12 1.34 -16.03
C VAL A 115 4.35 1.84 -16.78
N ILE A 116 5.37 2.25 -16.02
CA ILE A 116 6.61 2.80 -16.59
C ILE A 116 7.76 1.81 -16.53
N GLU A 117 8.70 1.99 -17.45
CA GLU A 117 10.01 1.38 -17.42
C GLU A 117 11.05 2.46 -17.18
N THR A 118 11.93 2.26 -16.21
CA THR A 118 13.03 3.20 -15.94
C THR A 118 14.29 2.46 -15.54
N LYS A 119 15.43 3.15 -15.59
CA LYS A 119 16.74 2.58 -15.27
C LYS A 119 17.24 3.09 -13.91
N ILE A 120 17.64 2.17 -13.03
CA ILE A 120 18.22 2.50 -11.73
C ILE A 120 19.51 3.30 -11.92
N ARG A 121 19.59 4.46 -11.28
CA ARG A 121 20.77 5.34 -11.27
C ARG A 121 21.48 5.33 -9.93
N GLY A 122 20.77 4.99 -8.87
CA GLY A 122 21.33 4.82 -7.54
C GLY A 122 20.61 3.73 -6.78
N LEU A 123 21.37 2.85 -6.15
CA LEU A 123 20.89 1.75 -5.35
C LEU A 123 21.54 1.81 -3.98
N PHE A 124 20.72 1.80 -2.92
CA PHE A 124 21.19 1.89 -1.55
C PHE A 124 20.57 0.77 -0.73
N LYS A 125 21.36 0.14 0.10
CA LYS A 125 20.92 -0.88 1.06
C LYS A 125 20.90 -0.30 2.47
N LEU A 126 19.90 -0.68 3.25
CA LEU A 126 19.83 -0.31 4.66
C LEU A 126 20.84 -1.16 5.47
N GLU A 127 21.83 -0.52 6.05
CA GLU A 127 22.80 -1.13 6.98
C GLU A 127 22.68 -0.44 8.35
N GLY A 128 22.12 -1.18 9.30
CA GLY A 128 21.76 -0.61 10.61
C GLY A 128 20.70 0.48 10.46
N LYS A 129 21.07 1.75 10.67
CA LYS A 129 20.17 2.91 10.56
C LYS A 129 20.48 3.82 9.35
N LYS A 130 21.39 3.44 8.48
CA LYS A 130 21.84 4.26 7.34
C LYS A 130 21.69 3.52 6.03
N PHE A 131 21.40 4.27 4.98
CA PHE A 131 21.46 3.77 3.62
C PHE A 131 22.87 3.94 3.07
N VAL A 132 23.47 2.82 2.59
CA VAL A 132 24.78 2.77 1.99
C VAL A 132 24.63 2.43 0.51
N GLN A 133 25.32 3.18 -0.37
CA GLN A 133 25.30 2.91 -1.79
C GLN A 133 25.97 1.57 -2.08
N VAL A 134 25.30 0.77 -2.91
CA VAL A 134 25.75 -0.58 -3.28
C VAL A 134 25.50 -0.84 -4.76
N LYS A 135 26.23 -1.77 -5.35
CA LYS A 135 26.04 -2.15 -6.77
C LYS A 135 24.98 -3.22 -6.98
N GLU A 136 24.79 -4.08 -6.01
CA GLU A 136 23.83 -5.21 -6.07
C GLU A 136 23.23 -5.47 -4.69
N VAL A 137 21.95 -5.83 -4.66
CA VAL A 137 21.25 -6.31 -3.46
C VAL A 137 20.46 -7.56 -3.80
N LYS A 138 20.48 -8.54 -2.91
CA LYS A 138 19.69 -9.78 -2.97
C LYS A 138 18.54 -9.71 -1.97
N ALA A 139 17.46 -10.42 -2.27
CA ALA A 139 16.35 -10.61 -1.35
C ALA A 139 16.79 -11.42 -0.10
N ALA A 140 16.15 -11.29 1.05
CA ALA A 140 15.14 -10.31 1.41
C ALA A 140 15.83 -9.06 1.98
N SER A 141 15.56 -7.91 1.41
CA SER A 141 16.29 -6.69 1.84
C SER A 141 15.43 -5.44 1.63
N ALA A 142 15.60 -4.47 2.53
CA ALA A 142 15.12 -3.12 2.32
C ALA A 142 16.12 -2.34 1.46
N VAL A 143 15.66 -1.75 0.39
CA VAL A 143 16.48 -0.99 -0.55
C VAL A 143 15.86 0.37 -0.83
N LYS A 144 16.72 1.36 -1.07
CA LYS A 144 16.31 2.66 -1.59
C LYS A 144 16.80 2.76 -3.04
N ILE A 145 15.89 3.15 -3.93
CA ILE A 145 16.15 3.21 -5.36
C ILE A 145 15.96 4.64 -5.83
N PHE A 146 16.92 5.14 -6.60
CA PHE A 146 16.79 6.36 -7.36
C PHE A 146 16.79 6.03 -8.88
N ALA A 147 15.77 6.53 -9.57
CA ALA A 147 15.66 6.41 -11.03
C ALA A 147 14.85 7.60 -11.60
N PRO A 148 15.06 7.97 -12.88
CA PRO A 148 14.27 9.01 -13.53
C PRO A 148 12.80 8.59 -13.70
N GLY A 149 11.87 9.55 -13.74
CA GLY A 149 10.45 9.30 -14.03
C GLY A 149 9.65 8.76 -12.85
N LEU A 150 10.20 8.82 -11.64
CA LEU A 150 9.53 8.34 -10.41
C LEU A 150 8.73 9.43 -9.69
N GLU A 151 8.55 10.59 -10.30
CA GLU A 151 7.92 11.77 -9.69
C GLU A 151 6.48 11.47 -9.22
N ASN A 152 5.80 10.60 -9.95
CA ASN A 152 4.43 10.18 -9.70
C ASN A 152 4.32 8.71 -9.27
N ALA A 153 5.40 8.14 -8.74
CA ALA A 153 5.37 6.78 -8.19
C ALA A 153 4.48 6.72 -6.95
N ILE A 154 3.96 5.55 -6.66
CA ILE A 154 2.92 5.34 -5.67
C ILE A 154 3.35 4.25 -4.69
N ALA A 155 3.15 4.50 -3.39
CA ALA A 155 3.35 3.50 -2.36
C ALA A 155 2.35 2.34 -2.49
N GLY A 156 2.78 1.12 -2.18
CA GLY A 156 2.00 -0.10 -2.33
C GLY A 156 2.11 -0.77 -3.70
N MET A 157 2.69 -0.09 -4.71
CA MET A 157 2.81 -0.65 -6.07
C MET A 157 3.91 -1.69 -6.18
N PRO A 158 3.72 -2.71 -7.04
CA PRO A 158 4.74 -3.69 -7.33
C PRO A 158 5.90 -3.07 -8.12
N LEU A 159 7.11 -3.58 -7.85
CA LEU A 159 8.31 -3.27 -8.60
C LEU A 159 8.92 -4.58 -9.10
N ARG A 160 9.26 -4.63 -10.38
CA ARG A 160 9.88 -5.80 -11.03
C ARG A 160 11.14 -5.37 -11.79
N VAL A 161 12.21 -6.13 -11.64
CA VAL A 161 13.37 -5.98 -12.55
C VAL A 161 13.00 -6.54 -13.91
N ALA A 162 13.20 -5.74 -14.97
CA ALA A 162 12.90 -6.15 -16.33
C ALA A 162 13.78 -7.32 -16.76
N ASN A 163 13.13 -8.35 -17.29
CA ASN A 163 13.74 -9.47 -17.98
C ASN A 163 13.48 -9.34 -19.51
N GLU A 164 13.75 -10.40 -20.25
CA GLU A 164 13.58 -10.43 -21.71
C GLU A 164 12.14 -10.18 -22.18
N ASN A 165 11.13 -10.32 -21.31
CA ASN A 165 9.72 -10.19 -21.70
C ASN A 165 9.03 -9.01 -20.98
N ILE A 166 9.45 -7.81 -21.32
CA ILE A 166 8.96 -6.53 -20.75
C ILE A 166 7.44 -6.38 -20.92
N GLU A 167 6.89 -6.70 -22.08
CA GLU A 167 5.47 -6.56 -22.37
C GLU A 167 4.60 -7.50 -21.51
N LYS A 168 5.09 -8.71 -21.24
CA LYS A 168 4.41 -9.64 -20.34
C LYS A 168 4.41 -9.12 -18.91
N LEU A 169 5.55 -8.63 -18.43
CA LEU A 169 5.67 -8.03 -17.09
C LEU A 169 4.79 -6.80 -16.91
N LYS A 170 4.69 -5.94 -17.92
CA LYS A 170 3.77 -4.79 -17.88
C LYS A 170 2.32 -5.23 -17.75
N LYS A 171 1.91 -6.26 -18.51
CA LYS A 171 0.55 -6.82 -18.42
C LYS A 171 0.28 -7.47 -17.07
N GLU A 172 1.24 -8.20 -16.51
CA GLU A 172 1.12 -8.82 -15.18
C GLU A 172 0.94 -7.74 -14.10
N ILE A 173 1.78 -6.71 -14.09
CA ILE A 173 1.66 -5.57 -13.17
C ILE A 173 0.30 -4.87 -13.35
N GLN A 174 -0.13 -4.67 -14.58
CA GLN A 174 -1.40 -4.03 -14.88
C GLN A 174 -2.59 -4.87 -14.43
N ALA A 175 -2.51 -6.19 -14.52
CA ALA A 175 -3.53 -7.11 -13.99
C ALA A 175 -3.57 -7.09 -12.45
N GLU A 176 -2.41 -7.17 -11.78
CA GLU A 176 -2.30 -7.03 -10.32
C GLU A 176 -2.99 -5.74 -9.81
N ILE A 177 -2.86 -4.64 -10.56
CA ILE A 177 -3.46 -3.36 -10.20
C ILE A 177 -4.96 -3.33 -10.53
N GLN A 178 -5.38 -3.92 -11.65
CA GLN A 178 -6.79 -3.96 -12.06
C GLN A 178 -7.63 -4.84 -11.14
N GLU A 179 -7.08 -5.88 -10.53
CA GLU A 179 -7.75 -6.65 -9.48
C GLU A 179 -8.09 -5.79 -8.25
N VAL A 180 -7.35 -4.72 -8.04
CA VAL A 180 -7.57 -3.76 -6.94
C VAL A 180 -8.44 -2.57 -7.36
N LEU A 181 -8.36 -2.15 -8.62
CA LEU A 181 -9.26 -1.16 -9.22
C LEU A 181 -10.62 -1.83 -9.52
N ILE A 182 -11.36 -2.07 -8.47
CA ILE A 182 -12.62 -2.81 -8.47
C ILE A 182 -13.67 -2.13 -9.36
N GLU A 183 -14.47 -3.00 -9.98
CA GLU A 183 -15.70 -2.68 -10.68
C GLU A 183 -16.40 -1.45 -10.10
N THR A 184 -16.38 -0.42 -10.88
CA THR A 184 -17.05 0.82 -10.53
C THR A 184 -18.52 0.70 -10.95
N ASP A 185 -19.39 1.02 -10.03
CA ASP A 185 -20.82 1.17 -10.34
C ASP A 185 -21.02 2.27 -11.39
N ARG A 186 -22.07 2.16 -12.20
CA ARG A 186 -22.42 3.20 -13.17
C ARG A 186 -22.76 4.54 -12.51
N SER A 187 -23.10 4.53 -11.22
CA SER A 187 -23.48 5.67 -10.40
C SER A 187 -22.94 5.46 -8.98
N GLY A 188 -22.36 6.47 -8.38
CA GLY A 188 -21.76 6.42 -7.05
C GLY A 188 -20.76 7.54 -6.81
N ILE A 189 -20.15 7.55 -5.64
CA ILE A 189 -19.13 8.53 -5.26
C ILE A 189 -17.78 8.24 -5.92
N ILE A 190 -16.92 9.25 -5.97
CA ILE A 190 -15.53 9.10 -6.39
C ILE A 190 -14.64 9.06 -5.15
N ILE A 191 -13.70 8.12 -5.11
CA ILE A 191 -12.75 8.00 -4.01
C ILE A 191 -11.30 8.14 -4.48
N LYS A 192 -10.49 8.77 -3.64
CA LYS A 192 -9.06 8.99 -3.84
C LYS A 192 -8.29 8.63 -2.57
N ALA A 193 -7.12 8.03 -2.72
CA ALA A 193 -6.22 7.75 -1.61
C ALA A 193 -4.76 7.97 -2.01
N GLU A 194 -3.89 8.16 -1.03
CA GLU A 194 -2.45 8.34 -1.24
C GLU A 194 -1.73 7.06 -1.66
N SER A 195 -2.28 5.90 -1.28
CA SER A 195 -1.66 4.58 -1.51
C SER A 195 -2.70 3.53 -1.86
N LEU A 196 -2.22 2.42 -2.42
CA LEU A 196 -3.08 1.29 -2.76
C LEU A 196 -3.79 0.71 -1.53
N GLY A 197 -3.06 0.45 -0.44
CA GLY A 197 -3.64 -0.11 0.77
C GLY A 197 -4.72 0.79 1.40
N SER A 198 -4.50 2.12 1.38
CA SER A 198 -5.52 3.08 1.83
C SER A 198 -6.76 3.05 0.94
N LEU A 199 -6.58 2.89 -0.38
CA LEU A 199 -7.69 2.79 -1.33
C LEU A 199 -8.51 1.53 -1.11
N GLU A 200 -7.84 0.38 -0.93
CA GLU A 200 -8.48 -0.91 -0.63
C GLU A 200 -9.30 -0.84 0.66
N ALA A 201 -8.72 -0.28 1.72
CA ALA A 201 -9.40 -0.12 3.00
C ALA A 201 -10.67 0.76 2.86
N LEU A 202 -10.58 1.87 2.12
CA LEU A 202 -11.75 2.72 1.85
C LEU A 202 -12.83 1.99 1.06
N ILE A 203 -12.45 1.26 0.01
CA ILE A 203 -13.38 0.46 -0.80
C ILE A 203 -14.11 -0.55 0.08
N PHE A 204 -13.37 -1.26 0.94
CA PHE A 204 -13.95 -2.24 1.86
C PHE A 204 -14.97 -1.59 2.80
N LEU A 205 -14.61 -0.50 3.49
CA LEU A 205 -15.48 0.20 4.42
C LEU A 205 -16.74 0.77 3.74
N LEU A 206 -16.59 1.34 2.53
CA LEU A 206 -17.72 1.90 1.79
C LEU A 206 -18.67 0.81 1.28
N LYS A 207 -18.14 -0.35 0.89
CA LYS A 207 -18.96 -1.52 0.53
C LYS A 207 -19.73 -2.08 1.73
N GLU A 208 -19.10 -2.17 2.91
CA GLU A 208 -19.82 -2.55 4.15
C GLU A 208 -20.95 -1.57 4.47
N ALA A 209 -20.74 -0.28 4.22
CA ALA A 209 -21.75 0.76 4.40
C ALA A 209 -22.79 0.81 3.26
N ASN A 210 -22.72 -0.10 2.26
CA ASN A 210 -23.56 -0.11 1.07
C ASN A 210 -23.51 1.20 0.24
N ILE A 211 -22.38 1.90 0.26
CA ILE A 211 -22.15 3.10 -0.52
C ILE A 211 -21.55 2.70 -1.88
N LYS A 212 -22.24 3.10 -2.96
CA LYS A 212 -21.80 2.81 -4.32
C LYS A 212 -20.59 3.68 -4.71
N ILE A 213 -19.62 3.07 -5.36
CA ILE A 213 -18.38 3.71 -5.80
C ILE A 213 -18.38 3.75 -7.32
N LYS A 214 -18.42 4.94 -7.90
CA LYS A 214 -18.32 5.13 -9.36
C LYS A 214 -16.90 4.99 -9.86
N ARG A 215 -15.94 5.51 -9.11
CA ARG A 215 -14.52 5.41 -9.42
C ARG A 215 -13.64 5.47 -8.18
N ALA A 216 -12.66 4.59 -8.15
CA ALA A 216 -11.60 4.56 -7.15
C ALA A 216 -10.25 4.77 -7.84
N SER A 217 -9.40 5.65 -7.33
CA SER A 217 -8.07 5.87 -7.88
C SER A 217 -7.10 6.46 -6.87
N ILE A 218 -5.81 6.30 -7.13
CA ILE A 218 -4.74 6.78 -6.28
C ILE A 218 -4.26 8.16 -6.76
N GLY A 219 -3.75 8.96 -5.83
CA GLY A 219 -3.20 10.29 -6.08
C GLY A 219 -4.13 11.44 -5.74
N GLU A 220 -3.74 12.65 -6.11
CA GLU A 220 -4.45 13.89 -5.77
C GLU A 220 -5.81 14.02 -6.49
N ILE A 221 -6.72 14.76 -5.87
CA ILE A 221 -8.01 15.10 -6.48
C ILE A 221 -7.77 16.12 -7.60
N ASN A 222 -8.26 15.83 -8.79
CA ASN A 222 -8.09 16.68 -9.96
C ASN A 222 -9.45 17.15 -10.55
N LYS A 223 -9.41 18.05 -11.53
CA LYS A 223 -10.61 18.58 -12.17
C LYS A 223 -11.50 17.51 -12.80
N LYS A 224 -10.90 16.45 -13.35
CA LYS A 224 -11.64 15.36 -13.96
C LYS A 224 -12.48 14.60 -12.93
N ASP A 225 -11.92 14.40 -11.73
CA ASP A 225 -12.63 13.73 -10.63
C ASP A 225 -13.90 14.50 -10.25
N ILE A 226 -13.81 15.83 -10.21
CA ILE A 226 -14.95 16.71 -9.90
C ILE A 226 -16.01 16.67 -10.99
N ILE A 227 -15.59 16.77 -12.26
CA ILE A 227 -16.49 16.72 -13.41
C ILE A 227 -17.21 15.37 -13.46
N ASP A 228 -16.48 14.29 -13.23
CA ASP A 228 -17.05 12.93 -13.20
C ASP A 228 -18.03 12.74 -12.03
N ALA A 229 -17.78 13.32 -10.86
CA ALA A 229 -18.73 13.30 -9.75
C ALA A 229 -20.00 14.09 -10.10
N LEU A 230 -19.85 15.32 -10.63
CA LEU A 230 -20.97 16.16 -11.04
C LEU A 230 -21.79 15.57 -12.20
N SER A 231 -21.23 14.67 -12.98
CA SER A 231 -21.92 13.98 -14.07
C SER A 231 -22.88 12.88 -13.61
N ASP A 232 -22.89 12.54 -12.33
CA ASP A 232 -23.82 11.55 -11.78
C ASP A 232 -25.25 12.12 -11.76
N LYS A 233 -26.22 11.26 -12.06
CA LYS A 233 -27.65 11.66 -12.07
C LYS A 233 -28.21 11.89 -10.67
N ASN A 234 -27.59 11.30 -9.66
CA ASN A 234 -27.99 11.44 -8.27
C ASN A 234 -27.09 12.48 -7.60
N GLU A 235 -27.69 13.59 -7.17
CA GLU A 235 -26.99 14.69 -6.49
C GLU A 235 -26.27 14.24 -5.20
N LEU A 236 -26.75 13.19 -4.53
CA LEU A 236 -26.08 12.60 -3.36
C LEU A 236 -24.71 11.99 -3.70
N ASN A 237 -24.47 11.67 -4.97
CA ASN A 237 -23.21 11.15 -5.46
C ASN A 237 -22.23 12.24 -5.93
N HIS A 238 -22.62 13.53 -5.87
CA HIS A 238 -21.73 14.66 -6.15
C HIS A 238 -20.70 14.82 -5.02
N LEU A 239 -19.98 13.72 -4.71
CA LEU A 239 -19.01 13.63 -3.64
C LEU A 239 -17.70 13.04 -4.15
N VAL A 240 -16.59 13.70 -3.80
CA VAL A 240 -15.26 13.11 -3.88
C VAL A 240 -14.70 12.94 -2.47
N LEU A 241 -14.45 11.69 -2.09
CA LEU A 241 -13.86 11.33 -0.80
C LEU A 241 -12.35 11.10 -0.98
N GLY A 242 -11.53 11.87 -0.28
CA GLY A 242 -10.07 11.74 -0.27
C GLY A 242 -9.56 11.21 1.06
N PHE A 243 -8.57 10.33 1.03
CA PHE A 243 -7.87 9.87 2.22
C PHE A 243 -6.36 10.15 2.10
N ASN A 244 -5.81 10.95 3.02
CA ASN A 244 -4.42 11.40 3.02
C ASN A 244 -3.95 12.01 1.68
N VAL A 245 -4.85 12.57 0.89
CA VAL A 245 -4.51 13.24 -0.36
C VAL A 245 -4.26 14.71 -0.11
N ASN A 246 -3.19 15.24 -0.68
CA ASN A 246 -2.83 16.63 -0.51
C ASN A 246 -3.82 17.58 -1.21
N ASN A 247 -3.87 18.79 -0.70
CA ASN A 247 -4.85 19.83 -1.00
C ASN A 247 -5.14 20.02 -2.49
N ILE A 248 -6.42 20.19 -2.74
CA ILE A 248 -6.97 20.78 -3.96
C ILE A 248 -6.27 22.14 -4.21
N ASN A 249 -5.62 22.28 -5.34
CA ASN A 249 -5.08 23.55 -5.80
C ASN A 249 -6.10 24.68 -5.63
N SER A 250 -5.67 25.83 -5.15
CA SER A 250 -6.50 27.03 -4.89
C SER A 250 -7.39 27.44 -6.07
N LEU A 251 -7.00 27.08 -7.29
CA LEU A 251 -7.78 27.26 -8.54
C LEU A 251 -9.10 26.45 -8.55
N LEU A 252 -9.15 25.31 -7.88
CA LEU A 252 -10.36 24.49 -7.80
C LEU A 252 -11.41 25.06 -6.82
N LYS A 253 -10.99 25.76 -5.78
CA LYS A 253 -11.91 26.44 -4.85
C LYS A 253 -12.71 27.55 -5.52
N ALA A 254 -12.15 28.23 -6.51
CA ALA A 254 -12.83 29.32 -7.23
C ALA A 254 -13.87 28.83 -8.26
N THR A 255 -13.74 27.62 -8.78
CA THR A 255 -14.65 27.06 -9.79
C THR A 255 -15.89 26.41 -9.17
N LEU A 256 -15.87 26.11 -7.86
CA LEU A 256 -16.90 25.34 -7.14
C LEU A 256 -18.01 26.18 -6.53
N CYS A 257 -17.94 27.53 -6.61
CA CYS A 257 -18.91 28.43 -5.95
C CYS A 257 -20.36 28.34 -6.43
N ASN A 258 -20.66 27.60 -7.53
CA ASN A 258 -21.99 27.55 -8.12
C ASN A 258 -22.66 26.17 -8.14
N PHE A 259 -22.05 25.12 -7.59
CA PHE A 259 -22.60 23.77 -7.59
C PHE A 259 -22.63 23.16 -6.19
N VAL A 260 -23.70 22.43 -5.87
CA VAL A 260 -23.78 21.59 -4.67
C VAL A 260 -22.83 20.40 -4.85
N PHE A 261 -21.61 20.56 -4.39
CA PHE A 261 -20.55 19.57 -4.48
C PHE A 261 -19.81 19.46 -3.16
N HIS A 262 -19.53 18.24 -2.73
CA HIS A 262 -18.83 17.98 -1.48
C HIS A 262 -17.49 17.31 -1.71
N ILE A 263 -16.45 17.86 -1.10
CA ILE A 263 -15.15 17.24 -0.99
C ILE A 263 -14.89 16.97 0.48
N VAL A 264 -14.68 15.70 0.81
CA VAL A 264 -14.32 15.28 2.16
C VAL A 264 -12.91 14.71 2.12
N ILE A 265 -12.00 15.30 2.88
CA ILE A 265 -10.64 14.80 3.03
C ILE A 265 -10.47 14.27 4.45
N LEU A 266 -10.16 12.98 4.55
CA LEU A 266 -9.83 12.32 5.79
C LEU A 266 -8.31 12.19 5.88
N ASN A 267 -7.73 12.63 7.00
CA ASN A 267 -6.29 12.49 7.26
C ASN A 267 -6.10 11.52 8.42
N SER A 268 -5.13 10.62 8.29
CA SER A 268 -4.63 9.85 9.43
C SER A 268 -3.88 10.81 10.37
N LYS A 269 -4.26 10.87 11.64
CA LYS A 269 -3.51 11.57 12.70
C LYS A 269 -2.46 10.66 13.31
#